data_f18ee338ac121f6be9aab3edd8e52163
#
_entry.id   f18ee338ac121f6be9aab3edd8e52163
#
_cell.length_a   1.000
_cell.length_b   1.000
_cell.length_c   1.000
_cell.angle_alpha   90.00
_cell.angle_beta   90.00
_cell.angle_gamma   90.00
#
_symmetry.space_group_name_H-M   'P 1'
#
loop_
_entity.id
_entity.type
_entity.pdbx_description
1 polymer ?
#
loop_
_entity_poly.entity_id
_entity_poly.type
_entity_poly.pdbx_seq_one_letter_code
_entity_poly.pdbx_strand_id
1 'polypeptide(L)'
;MRPIQTAVIALSLVFSSLWADTHLPDSIEADVLLKTTTSWDGTTLPEYPKGQPEVTILKITVPKGVQLPMHQHPVINAGIVLKGEITVTKKDDEKIVLKAGDAIAEVVDQWHFGANTGDEPVEILVFYAGVKDKPITVK
;
A
#
# COMPACT_ATOMS: atom_id res chain seq x y z
N MET A 1 -44.44 -24.09 -70.74
CA MET A 1 -44.37 -22.94 -69.79
C MET A 1 -44.09 -23.53 -68.39
N ARG A 2 -42.87 -23.37 -67.85
CA ARG A 2 -42.47 -23.80 -66.48
C ARG A 2 -42.52 -22.60 -65.58
N PRO A 3 -43.09 -22.67 -64.38
CA PRO A 3 -43.05 -21.54 -63.45
C PRO A 3 -41.67 -21.48 -62.74
N ILE A 4 -41.15 -20.24 -62.67
CA ILE A 4 -39.93 -19.90 -61.93
C ILE A 4 -40.31 -19.79 -60.45
N GLN A 5 -39.73 -20.69 -59.61
CA GLN A 5 -39.85 -20.56 -58.15
C GLN A 5 -38.76 -19.64 -57.63
N THR A 6 -39.21 -18.50 -57.09
CA THR A 6 -38.34 -17.55 -56.44
C THR A 6 -38.10 -18.01 -55.00
N ALA A 7 -36.89 -18.44 -54.71
CA ALA A 7 -36.48 -18.77 -53.34
C ALA A 7 -36.16 -17.48 -52.55
N VAL A 8 -36.92 -17.22 -51.51
CA VAL A 8 -36.65 -16.14 -50.54
C VAL A 8 -35.71 -16.72 -49.48
N ILE A 9 -34.46 -16.25 -49.47
CA ILE A 9 -33.49 -16.59 -48.43
C ILE A 9 -33.73 -15.59 -47.28
N ALA A 10 -34.29 -16.07 -46.17
CA ALA A 10 -34.39 -15.33 -44.94
C ALA A 10 -33.04 -15.36 -44.20
N LEU A 11 -32.33 -14.24 -44.17
CA LEU A 11 -31.09 -14.06 -43.42
C LEU A 11 -31.43 -13.74 -41.94
N SER A 12 -31.36 -14.75 -41.10
CA SER A 12 -31.57 -14.61 -39.67
C SER A 12 -30.29 -14.01 -39.03
N LEU A 13 -30.34 -12.72 -38.67
CA LEU A 13 -29.31 -12.07 -37.85
C LEU A 13 -29.46 -12.55 -36.42
N VAL A 14 -28.58 -13.45 -35.99
CA VAL A 14 -28.44 -13.83 -34.58
C VAL A 14 -27.65 -12.73 -33.87
N PHE A 15 -28.34 -11.88 -33.14
CA PHE A 15 -27.72 -10.97 -32.19
C PHE A 15 -27.27 -11.76 -30.97
N SER A 16 -25.98 -12.16 -30.92
CA SER A 16 -25.36 -12.65 -29.71
C SER A 16 -25.12 -11.45 -28.77
N SER A 17 -26.02 -11.24 -27.84
CA SER A 17 -25.80 -10.33 -26.72
C SER A 17 -24.72 -10.92 -25.82
N LEU A 18 -23.49 -10.41 -25.93
CA LEU A 18 -22.43 -10.60 -24.94
C LEU A 18 -22.86 -9.87 -23.66
N TRP A 19 -23.52 -10.60 -22.78
CA TRP A 19 -23.65 -10.18 -21.38
C TRP A 19 -22.27 -10.38 -20.76
N ALA A 20 -21.56 -9.28 -20.54
CA ALA A 20 -20.41 -9.30 -19.65
C ALA A 20 -20.95 -9.63 -18.26
N ASP A 21 -20.74 -10.86 -17.82
CA ASP A 21 -21.01 -11.30 -16.47
C ASP A 21 -20.02 -10.55 -15.56
N THR A 22 -20.44 -9.39 -15.02
CA THR A 22 -19.74 -8.72 -13.95
C THR A 22 -19.96 -9.54 -12.69
N HIS A 23 -19.20 -10.61 -12.52
CA HIS A 23 -19.13 -11.35 -11.26
C HIS A 23 -18.57 -10.41 -10.20
N LEU A 24 -19.44 -9.82 -9.41
CA LEU A 24 -19.06 -9.28 -8.11
C LEU A 24 -18.72 -10.50 -7.24
N PRO A 25 -17.64 -10.46 -6.46
CA PRO A 25 -17.31 -11.58 -5.60
C PRO A 25 -18.47 -11.83 -4.62
N ASP A 26 -18.95 -13.07 -4.58
CA ASP A 26 -20.07 -13.50 -3.73
C ASP A 26 -19.70 -13.54 -2.23
N SER A 27 -18.43 -13.25 -1.88
CA SER A 27 -17.89 -13.28 -0.53
C SER A 27 -16.97 -12.09 -0.24
N ILE A 28 -16.93 -11.68 1.04
CA ILE A 28 -15.93 -10.72 1.53
C ILE A 28 -14.59 -11.45 1.60
N GLU A 29 -13.58 -10.91 0.93
CA GLU A 29 -12.19 -11.34 1.03
C GLU A 29 -11.43 -10.41 1.98
N ALA A 30 -10.54 -10.96 2.81
CA ALA A 30 -9.72 -10.20 3.74
C ALA A 30 -8.30 -10.77 3.77
N ASP A 31 -7.37 -10.00 3.24
CA ASP A 31 -5.96 -10.36 3.20
C ASP A 31 -5.19 -9.73 4.36
N VAL A 32 -4.34 -10.51 5.01
CA VAL A 32 -3.42 -9.99 6.04
C VAL A 32 -2.17 -9.47 5.35
N LEU A 33 -2.06 -8.14 5.19
CA LEU A 33 -0.89 -7.51 4.56
C LEU A 33 0.34 -7.51 5.47
N LEU A 34 0.14 -7.39 6.79
CA LEU A 34 1.22 -7.45 7.78
C LEU A 34 0.68 -7.97 9.12
N LYS A 35 1.36 -8.93 9.70
CA LYS A 35 1.14 -9.37 11.09
C LYS A 35 2.50 -9.70 11.71
N THR A 36 2.96 -8.86 12.64
CA THR A 36 4.31 -9.00 13.20
C THR A 36 4.37 -8.53 14.64
N THR A 37 5.36 -9.03 15.38
CA THR A 37 5.77 -8.55 16.71
C THR A 37 7.15 -7.90 16.67
N THR A 38 7.73 -7.76 15.49
CA THR A 38 9.04 -7.14 15.27
C THR A 38 8.94 -6.06 14.20
N SER A 39 9.83 -5.06 14.27
CA SER A 39 10.13 -4.14 13.19
C SER A 39 10.76 -4.88 12.01
N TRP A 40 10.88 -4.22 10.88
CA TRP A 40 11.45 -4.80 9.65
C TRP A 40 12.90 -5.27 9.80
N ASP A 41 13.66 -4.70 10.74
CA ASP A 41 15.04 -5.08 11.06
C ASP A 41 15.15 -6.25 12.06
N GLY A 42 14.02 -6.86 12.46
CA GLY A 42 13.95 -7.95 13.42
C GLY A 42 13.90 -7.51 14.89
N THR A 43 14.01 -6.21 15.18
CA THR A 43 13.91 -5.70 16.55
C THR A 43 12.49 -5.90 17.08
N THR A 44 12.35 -6.45 18.28
CA THR A 44 11.05 -6.63 18.94
C THR A 44 10.37 -5.27 19.14
N LEU A 45 9.10 -5.17 18.75
CA LEU A 45 8.30 -3.98 18.98
C LEU A 45 8.13 -3.73 20.49
N PRO A 46 8.21 -2.47 20.96
CA PRO A 46 7.99 -2.16 22.37
C PRO A 46 6.54 -2.41 22.78
N GLU A 47 6.30 -2.38 24.08
CA GLU A 47 4.92 -2.31 24.59
C GLU A 47 4.22 -1.04 24.11
N TYR A 48 2.89 -1.10 24.00
CA TYR A 48 2.11 0.10 23.71
C TYR A 48 2.30 1.16 24.79
N PRO A 49 2.50 2.42 24.43
CA PRO A 49 2.71 3.47 25.41
C PRO A 49 1.46 3.65 26.31
N LYS A 50 1.70 3.94 27.59
CA LYS A 50 0.60 4.26 28.54
C LYS A 50 0.07 5.66 28.31
N GLY A 51 -1.23 5.85 28.44
CA GLY A 51 -1.91 7.13 28.28
C GLY A 51 -3.14 7.05 27.39
N GLN A 52 -3.71 8.20 27.04
CA GLN A 52 -4.84 8.27 26.10
C GLN A 52 -4.35 7.93 24.69
N PRO A 53 -4.80 6.84 24.08
CA PRO A 53 -4.40 6.50 22.73
C PRO A 53 -4.78 7.60 21.73
N GLU A 54 -3.88 7.87 20.80
CA GLU A 54 -4.09 8.75 19.66
C GLU A 54 -3.60 8.06 18.39
N VAL A 55 -4.50 7.86 17.44
CA VAL A 55 -4.18 7.26 16.14
C VAL A 55 -3.99 8.38 15.12
N THR A 56 -2.86 8.36 14.44
CA THR A 56 -2.59 9.27 13.32
C THR A 56 -2.41 8.46 12.04
N ILE A 57 -3.02 8.92 10.97
CA ILE A 57 -2.83 8.35 9.63
C ILE A 57 -2.28 9.44 8.73
N LEU A 58 -1.13 9.19 8.12
CA LEU A 58 -0.52 10.08 7.13
C LEU A 58 -0.52 9.42 5.75
N LYS A 59 -0.91 10.18 4.74
CA LYS A 59 -0.54 9.89 3.36
C LYS A 59 0.66 10.78 3.01
N ILE A 60 1.79 10.16 2.71
CA ILE A 60 3.05 10.83 2.42
C ILE A 60 3.36 10.64 0.94
N THR A 61 3.68 11.73 0.24
CA THR A 61 4.16 11.69 -1.14
C THR A 61 5.59 12.17 -1.17
N VAL A 62 6.51 11.33 -1.65
CA VAL A 62 7.93 11.67 -1.80
C VAL A 62 8.26 11.75 -3.29
N PRO A 63 8.60 12.94 -3.82
CA PRO A 63 8.96 13.09 -5.22
C PRO A 63 10.18 12.25 -5.60
N LYS A 64 10.34 11.92 -6.88
CA LYS A 64 11.53 11.23 -7.43
C LYS A 64 12.81 11.92 -6.97
N GLY A 65 13.78 11.14 -6.50
CA GLY A 65 15.10 11.59 -6.07
C GLY A 65 15.15 12.35 -4.74
N VAL A 66 14.01 12.48 -4.04
CA VAL A 66 13.95 13.16 -2.74
C VAL A 66 14.24 12.17 -1.62
N GLN A 67 15.10 12.60 -0.70
CA GLN A 67 15.39 11.93 0.58
C GLN A 67 14.74 12.72 1.71
N LEU A 68 14.06 12.00 2.59
CA LEU A 68 13.52 12.57 3.84
C LEU A 68 14.66 12.88 4.82
N PRO A 69 14.51 13.87 5.72
CA PRO A 69 15.47 14.09 6.77
C PRO A 69 15.62 12.86 7.67
N MET A 70 16.81 12.69 8.27
CA MET A 70 17.04 11.70 9.32
C MET A 70 16.09 11.98 10.48
N HIS A 71 15.35 10.95 10.94
CA HIS A 71 14.35 11.05 11.99
C HIS A 71 14.17 9.72 12.72
N GLN A 72 13.40 9.74 13.78
CA GLN A 72 12.96 8.53 14.50
C GLN A 72 11.51 8.66 14.94
N HIS A 73 10.86 7.51 15.17
CA HIS A 73 9.49 7.43 15.66
C HIS A 73 9.48 6.89 17.09
N PRO A 74 9.00 7.67 18.10
CA PRO A 74 8.93 7.21 19.48
C PRO A 74 7.70 6.32 19.76
N VAL A 75 6.94 5.95 18.74
CA VAL A 75 5.72 5.12 18.82
C VAL A 75 5.70 4.09 17.70
N ILE A 76 5.02 2.97 17.93
CA ILE A 76 4.81 1.95 16.91
C ILE A 76 4.08 2.57 15.73
N ASN A 77 4.59 2.30 14.53
CA ASN A 77 3.90 2.66 13.30
C ASN A 77 4.04 1.53 12.27
N ALA A 78 3.07 1.49 11.36
CA ALA A 78 3.08 0.58 10.24
C ALA A 78 2.61 1.31 8.99
N GLY A 79 3.22 0.98 7.88
CA GLY A 79 2.92 1.61 6.59
C GLY A 79 2.75 0.62 5.47
N ILE A 80 2.13 1.09 4.41
CA ILE A 80 2.02 0.39 3.13
C ILE A 80 2.40 1.34 2.00
N VAL A 81 3.20 0.86 1.06
CA VAL A 81 3.49 1.59 -0.17
C VAL A 81 2.31 1.44 -1.12
N LEU A 82 1.67 2.55 -1.45
CA LEU A 82 0.54 2.58 -2.39
C LEU A 82 0.99 2.67 -3.83
N LYS A 83 2.15 3.34 -4.07
CA LYS A 83 2.70 3.57 -5.39
C LYS A 83 4.20 3.82 -5.34
N GLY A 84 4.93 3.39 -6.37
CA GLY A 84 6.37 3.62 -6.53
C GLY A 84 7.22 2.71 -5.66
N GLU A 85 8.43 3.16 -5.36
CA GLU A 85 9.44 2.43 -4.58
C GLU A 85 10.16 3.37 -3.62
N ILE A 86 10.35 2.95 -2.37
CA ILE A 86 11.12 3.68 -1.37
C ILE A 86 12.20 2.79 -0.75
N THR A 87 13.37 3.35 -0.54
CA THR A 87 14.44 2.73 0.25
C THR A 87 14.44 3.36 1.63
N VAL A 88 14.25 2.56 2.67
CA VAL A 88 14.41 2.97 4.07
C VAL A 88 15.81 2.56 4.53
N THR A 89 16.55 3.50 5.14
CA THR A 89 17.92 3.29 5.59
C THR A 89 18.05 3.72 7.05
N LYS A 90 18.56 2.84 7.90
CA LYS A 90 18.93 3.13 9.29
C LYS A 90 20.27 3.85 9.35
N LYS A 91 20.56 4.46 10.50
CA LYS A 91 21.83 5.15 10.74
C LYS A 91 23.07 4.24 10.64
N ASP A 92 22.91 2.94 10.84
CA ASP A 92 23.95 1.92 10.72
C ASP A 92 24.08 1.32 9.30
N ASP A 93 23.44 1.97 8.30
CA ASP A 93 23.41 1.59 6.90
C ASP A 93 22.60 0.33 6.56
N GLU A 94 21.90 -0.27 7.50
CA GLU A 94 20.93 -1.34 7.20
C GLU A 94 19.75 -0.78 6.39
N LYS A 95 19.33 -1.49 5.34
CA LYS A 95 18.38 -1.00 4.34
C LYS A 95 17.32 -2.01 4.01
N ILE A 96 16.14 -1.49 3.71
CA ILE A 96 15.06 -2.24 3.05
C ILE A 96 14.51 -1.43 1.87
N VAL A 97 14.19 -2.12 0.78
CA VAL A 97 13.51 -1.54 -0.39
C VAL A 97 12.08 -2.04 -0.38
N LEU A 98 11.14 -1.12 -0.46
CA LEU A 98 9.71 -1.38 -0.46
C LEU A 98 9.09 -0.87 -1.76
N LYS A 99 8.22 -1.68 -2.36
CA LYS A 99 7.49 -1.39 -3.60
C LYS A 99 5.98 -1.31 -3.34
N ALA A 100 5.24 -0.82 -4.31
CA ALA A 100 3.78 -0.78 -4.24
C ALA A 100 3.20 -2.14 -3.82
N GLY A 101 2.38 -2.15 -2.76
CA GLY A 101 1.80 -3.33 -2.11
C GLY A 101 2.58 -3.85 -0.91
N ASP A 102 3.85 -3.50 -0.74
CA ASP A 102 4.63 -3.92 0.43
C ASP A 102 4.18 -3.18 1.69
N ALA A 103 4.06 -3.92 2.78
CA ALA A 103 3.74 -3.40 4.11
C ALA A 103 4.91 -3.59 5.07
N ILE A 104 5.08 -2.64 5.99
CA ILE A 104 6.20 -2.59 6.93
C ILE A 104 5.73 -2.21 8.33
N ALA A 105 6.32 -2.81 9.39
CA ALA A 105 6.37 -2.22 10.72
C ALA A 105 7.71 -1.50 10.84
N GLU A 106 7.67 -0.19 11.08
CA GLU A 106 8.86 0.65 11.13
C GLU A 106 9.64 0.44 12.42
N VAL A 107 10.92 0.79 12.41
CA VAL A 107 11.77 0.78 13.63
C VAL A 107 11.32 1.86 14.60
N VAL A 108 11.28 1.54 15.89
CA VAL A 108 10.90 2.46 16.97
C VAL A 108 12.15 2.94 17.69
N ASP A 109 12.21 4.26 17.97
CA ASP A 109 13.35 4.93 18.62
C ASP A 109 14.71 4.72 17.94
N GLN A 110 14.71 4.39 16.66
CA GLN A 110 15.92 4.24 15.85
C GLN A 110 15.97 5.28 14.73
N TRP A 111 17.12 5.92 14.56
CA TRP A 111 17.37 6.91 13.53
C TRP A 111 17.41 6.28 12.14
N HIS A 112 16.57 6.78 11.24
CA HIS A 112 16.46 6.33 9.85
C HIS A 112 15.96 7.43 8.94
N PHE A 113 16.01 7.19 7.64
CA PHE A 113 15.38 8.02 6.62
C PHE A 113 14.84 7.16 5.49
N GLY A 114 13.84 7.68 4.79
CA GLY A 114 13.36 7.14 3.52
C GLY A 114 13.90 7.96 2.34
N ALA A 115 14.24 7.30 1.24
CA ALA A 115 14.62 7.95 -0.01
C ALA A 115 13.86 7.35 -1.18
N ASN A 116 13.30 8.21 -2.03
CA ASN A 116 12.75 7.77 -3.30
C ASN A 116 13.87 7.60 -4.32
N THR A 117 14.34 6.37 -4.47
CA THR A 117 15.38 6.00 -5.45
C THR A 117 14.79 5.50 -6.78
N GLY A 118 13.46 5.46 -6.89
CA GLY A 118 12.73 5.05 -8.08
C GLY A 118 12.58 6.15 -9.14
N ASP A 119 11.81 5.84 -10.18
CA ASP A 119 11.63 6.71 -11.34
C ASP A 119 10.35 7.56 -11.30
N GLU A 120 9.47 7.32 -10.34
CA GLU A 120 8.20 8.04 -10.15
C GLU A 120 8.03 8.49 -8.70
N PRO A 121 7.08 9.40 -8.39
CA PRO A 121 6.76 9.73 -7.01
C PRO A 121 6.27 8.49 -6.26
N VAL A 122 6.73 8.31 -5.01
CA VAL A 122 6.24 7.27 -4.11
C VAL A 122 5.12 7.82 -3.24
N GLU A 123 4.06 7.03 -3.06
CA GLU A 123 2.97 7.31 -2.12
C GLU A 123 2.93 6.24 -1.04
N ILE A 124 2.90 6.65 0.22
CA ILE A 124 2.90 5.77 1.38
C ILE A 124 1.74 6.16 2.29
N LEU A 125 1.04 5.18 2.82
CA LEU A 125 0.06 5.36 3.90
C LEU A 125 0.68 4.82 5.19
N VAL A 126 0.75 5.65 6.24
CA VAL A 126 1.37 5.26 7.51
C VAL A 126 0.40 5.50 8.66
N PHE A 127 0.24 4.47 9.51
CA PHE A 127 -0.57 4.45 10.71
C PHE A 127 0.34 4.50 11.94
N TYR A 128 0.11 5.44 12.83
CA TYR A 128 0.83 5.59 14.09
C TYR A 128 -0.07 5.23 15.27
N ALA A 129 0.41 4.33 16.13
CA ALA A 129 -0.22 3.98 17.41
C ALA A 129 0.38 4.86 18.51
N GLY A 130 0.01 6.13 18.52
CA GLY A 130 0.53 7.13 19.41
C GLY A 130 -0.25 7.32 20.70
N VAL A 131 0.16 8.33 21.45
CA VAL A 131 -0.48 8.78 22.69
C VAL A 131 -0.62 10.29 22.61
N LYS A 132 -1.77 10.80 23.06
CA LYS A 132 -2.06 12.21 23.11
C LYS A 132 -0.90 13.03 23.72
N ASP A 133 -0.60 14.14 23.11
CA ASP A 133 0.46 15.08 23.50
C ASP A 133 1.90 14.54 23.32
N LYS A 134 2.10 13.41 22.62
CA LYS A 134 3.41 12.90 22.24
C LYS A 134 3.65 13.03 20.73
N PRO A 135 4.86 13.43 20.31
CA PRO A 135 5.19 13.50 18.89
C PRO A 135 5.21 12.09 18.28
N ILE A 136 4.79 11.98 17.02
CA ILE A 136 4.93 10.74 16.23
C ILE A 136 6.27 10.66 15.48
N THR A 137 6.99 11.78 15.40
CA THR A 137 8.30 11.90 14.72
C THR A 137 9.19 12.90 15.45
N VAL A 138 10.45 12.56 15.63
CA VAL A 138 11.52 13.41 16.17
C VAL A 138 12.61 13.58 15.10
N LYS A 139 13.11 14.81 14.93
CA LYS A 139 14.15 15.20 13.95
C LYS A 139 15.37 15.73 14.64
#